data_a152b3b2df80f16e4db51fabec598f2c
#
_entry.id   a152b3b2df80f16e4db51fabec598f2c
#
_cell.length_a   1.000
_cell.length_b   1.000
_cell.length_c   1.000
_cell.angle_alpha   90.00
_cell.angle_beta   90.00
_cell.angle_gamma   90.00
#
_symmetry.space_group_name_H-M   'P 1'
#
loop_
_entity.id
_entity.type
_entity.pdbx_description
1 polymer ?
#
loop_
_entity_poly.entity_id
_entity_poly.type
_entity_poly.pdbx_seq_one_letter_code
_entity_poly.pdbx_strand_id
1 'polypeptide(L)' 'MSKEWILVSNSKIPADVPPMQMIEITLSDYRRLKLLARFAKNINGTVLAYRYVINQNH' A
#
# COMPACT_ATOMS: atom_id res chain seq x y z
N MET A 1 -9.43 -15.84 -3.63
CA MET A 1 -8.33 -15.27 -4.40
C MET A 1 -7.46 -14.39 -3.53
N SER A 2 -6.20 -14.72 -3.43
CA SER A 2 -5.31 -14.00 -2.55
C SER A 2 -4.71 -12.80 -3.27
N LYS A 3 -4.44 -11.75 -2.51
CA LYS A 3 -3.73 -10.59 -2.99
C LYS A 3 -2.30 -10.67 -2.54
N GLU A 4 -1.42 -10.82 -3.49
CA GLU A 4 -0.01 -10.95 -3.16
C GLU A 4 0.61 -9.57 -2.90
N TRP A 5 1.60 -9.59 -2.03
CA TRP A 5 2.34 -8.37 -1.75
C TRP A 5 3.21 -8.01 -2.94
N ILE A 6 3.26 -6.74 -3.27
CA ILE A 6 4.09 -6.21 -4.35
C ILE A 6 5.23 -5.45 -3.71
N LEU A 7 6.44 -5.90 -3.99
CA LEU A 7 7.62 -5.24 -3.41
C LEU A 7 7.82 -3.88 -4.04
N VAL A 8 8.23 -2.93 -3.20
CA VAL A 8 8.44 -1.55 -3.61
C VAL A 8 9.94 -1.31 -3.74
N SER A 9 10.37 -0.88 -4.92
CA SER A 9 11.80 -0.75 -5.17
C SER A 9 12.40 0.57 -4.67
N ASN A 10 11.58 1.62 -4.55
CA ASN A 10 12.09 2.94 -4.19
C ASN A 10 11.56 3.45 -2.86
N SER A 11 11.12 2.54 -2.01
CA SER A 11 10.57 2.88 -0.70
C SER A 11 9.28 3.69 -0.76
N LYS A 12 8.73 3.85 -1.95
CA LYS A 12 7.51 4.64 -2.16
C LYS A 12 6.55 3.87 -3.05
N ILE A 13 5.27 4.13 -2.85
CA ILE A 13 4.22 3.55 -3.67
C ILE A 13 4.36 4.07 -5.10
N PRO A 14 4.23 3.21 -6.13
CA PRO A 14 4.30 3.68 -7.51
C PRO A 14 3.25 4.74 -7.81
N ALA A 15 3.63 5.69 -8.65
CA ALA A 15 2.75 6.82 -8.96
C ALA A 15 1.49 6.40 -9.71
N ASP A 16 1.52 5.24 -10.38
CA ASP A 16 0.38 4.79 -11.17
C ASP A 16 -0.69 4.10 -10.34
N VAL A 17 -0.47 3.93 -9.04
CA VAL A 17 -1.53 3.41 -8.17
C VAL A 17 -2.58 4.51 -8.00
N PRO A 18 -3.85 4.23 -8.29
CA PRO A 18 -4.89 5.26 -8.19
C PRO A 18 -4.96 5.82 -6.78
N PRO A 19 -5.07 7.15 -6.62
CA PRO A 19 -5.01 7.76 -5.29
C PRO A 19 -6.16 7.36 -4.37
N MET A 20 -7.30 7.01 -4.95
CA MET A 20 -8.47 6.62 -4.15
C MET A 20 -8.52 5.12 -3.89
N GLN A 21 -7.53 4.38 -4.35
CA GLN A 21 -7.48 2.94 -4.12
C GLN A 21 -7.07 2.67 -2.68
N MET A 22 -7.87 1.86 -1.99
CA MET A 22 -7.49 1.40 -0.66
C MET A 22 -6.40 0.35 -0.78
N ILE A 23 -5.32 0.53 -0.05
CA ILE A 23 -4.21 -0.40 -0.07
C ILE A 23 -3.75 -0.70 1.35
N GLU A 24 -3.05 -1.79 1.48
CA GLU A 24 -2.35 -2.13 2.71
C GLU A 24 -0.86 -2.06 2.44
N ILE A 25 -0.11 -1.43 3.33
CA ILE A 25 1.33 -1.30 3.17
C ILE A 25 2.03 -1.94 4.36
N THR A 26 3.26 -2.39 4.11
CA THR A 26 4.16 -2.88 5.14
C THR A 26 5.33 -1.92 5.22
N LEU A 27 5.56 -1.38 6.41
CA LEU A 27 6.65 -0.44 6.63
C LEU A 27 7.93 -1.19 7.02
N SER A 28 9.04 -0.45 7.05
CA SER A 28 10.34 -1.05 7.33
C SER A 28 10.43 -1.67 8.72
N ASP A 29 9.59 -1.23 9.65
CA ASP A 29 9.52 -1.84 10.99
C ASP A 29 8.47 -2.96 11.05
N TYR A 30 8.00 -3.40 9.88
CA TYR A 30 7.03 -4.48 9.73
C TYR A 30 5.64 -4.16 10.23
N ARG A 31 5.34 -2.90 10.46
CA ARG A 31 3.97 -2.50 10.75
C ARG A 31 3.16 -2.46 9.47
N ARG A 32 1.89 -2.80 9.59
CA ARG A 32 0.97 -2.81 8.46
C ARG A 32 -0.10 -1.77 8.67
N LEU A 33 -0.37 -1.02 7.60
CA LEU A 33 -1.38 0.03 7.64
C LEU A 33 -2.30 -0.14 6.45
N LYS A 34 -3.59 0.09 6.67
CA LYS A 34 -4.58 0.14 5.60
C LYS A 34 -5.01 1.58 5.43
N LEU A 35 -4.83 2.11 4.21
CA LEU A 35 -5.15 3.49 3.95
C LEU A 35 -5.31 3.69 2.46
N LEU A 36 -5.85 4.86 2.08
CA LEU A 36 -5.92 5.22 0.67
C LEU A 36 -4.52 5.46 0.13
N ALA A 37 -4.33 5.12 -1.14
CA ALA A 37 -3.02 5.29 -1.77
C ALA A 37 -2.53 6.74 -1.70
N ARG A 38 -3.45 7.70 -1.80
CA ARG A 38 -3.07 9.11 -1.71
C ARG A 38 -2.36 9.45 -0.39
N PHE A 39 -2.79 8.82 0.69
CA PHE A 39 -2.14 9.04 1.98
C PHE A 39 -0.84 8.24 2.08
N ALA A 40 -0.82 7.06 1.50
CA ALA A 40 0.38 6.23 1.54
C ALA A 40 1.53 6.88 0.78
N LYS A 41 1.22 7.63 -0.28
CA LYS A 41 2.26 8.29 -1.07
C LYS A 41 2.95 9.42 -0.30
N ASN A 42 2.31 9.92 0.75
CA ASN A 42 2.85 11.01 1.55
C ASN A 42 3.39 10.56 2.90
N ILE A 43 3.46 9.26 3.12
CA ILE A 43 3.87 8.78 4.42
C ILE A 43 5.37 8.98 4.60
N ASN A 44 5.76 9.32 5.83
CA ASN A 44 7.16 9.45 6.20
C ASN A 44 7.66 8.10 6.66
N GLY A 45 8.42 7.44 5.81
CA GLY A 45 8.95 6.15 6.18
C GLY A 45 9.20 5.34 4.95
N THR A 46 9.83 4.20 5.15
CA THR A 46 10.17 3.30 4.07
C THR A 46 9.06 2.27 3.92
N VAL A 47 8.45 2.25 2.75
CA VAL A 47 7.45 1.25 2.42
C VAL A 47 8.16 0.06 1.78
N LEU A 48 8.02 -1.11 2.35
CA LEU A 48 8.66 -2.31 1.82
C LEU A 48 7.81 -2.97 0.75
N ALA A 49 6.49 -3.01 0.97
CA ALA A 49 5.59 -3.68 0.05
C ALA A 49 4.19 -3.13 0.24
N TYR A 50 3.35 -3.37 -0.75
CA TYR A 50 1.95 -2.99 -0.65
C TYR A 50 1.11 -4.02 -1.36
N ARG A 51 -0.20 -3.97 -1.11
CA ARG A 51 -1.15 -4.78 -1.85
C ARG A 51 -2.49 -4.06 -1.87
N TYR A 52 -3.28 -4.35 -2.88
CA TYR A 52 -4.60 -3.78 -3.00
C TYR A 52 -5.53 -4.45 -2.00
N VAL A 53 -6.41 -3.65 -1.41
CA VAL A 53 -7.44 -4.15 -0.53
C VAL A 53 -8.74 -4.14 -1.30
N ILE A 54 -9.35 -5.31 -1.43
CA ILE A 54 -10.64 -5.41 -2.09
C ILE A 54 -11.71 -5.21 -1.04
N ASN A 55 -12.56 -4.24 -1.30
CA ASN A 55 -13.67 -3.97 -0.41
C ASN A 55 -14.82 -4.87 -0.81
N GLN A 56 -15.04 -5.89 -0.03
CA GLN A 56 -16.09 -6.87 -0.28
C GLN A 56 -17.34 -6.43 0.43
N ASN A 57 -18.15 -5.70 -0.25
CA ASN A 57 -19.39 -5.23 0.32
C ASN A 57 -20.53 -6.09 -0.13
N HIS A 58 -21.20 -6.70 0.76
CA HIS A 58 -22.32 -7.55 0.42
C HIS A 58 -23.55 -7.14 1.15
#